data_c77c32a541843eb6541bd6fa5d3ab816
#
_entry.id   c77c32a541843eb6541bd6fa5d3ab816
#
_cell.length_a   1.000
_cell.length_b   1.000
_cell.length_c   1.000
_cell.angle_alpha   90.00
_cell.angle_beta   90.00
_cell.angle_gamma   90.00
#
_symmetry.space_group_name_H-M   'P 1'
#
loop_
_entity.id
_entity.type
_entity.pdbx_description
1 polymer ?
#
loop_
_entity_poly.entity_id
_entity_poly.type
_entity_poly.pdbx_seq_one_letter_code
_entity_poly.pdbx_strand_id
1 'polypeptide(L)'
;MIIVNLDVMMAKRKMSLNTLSEKVGITLANLSILKNNKAKAIRFSTLDAICKALDCEVGDILVFEKDKEPDQRHSYGSIVDLSEEYDR
;
A
#
# COMPACT_ATOMS: atom_id res chain seq x y z
N MET A 1 -7.23 -1.61 -11.43
CA MET A 1 -6.11 -0.95 -10.77
C MET A 1 -6.09 -1.31 -9.30
N ILE A 2 -4.95 -1.21 -8.68
CA ILE A 2 -4.82 -1.50 -7.27
C ILE A 2 -5.13 -0.25 -6.47
N ILE A 3 -6.00 -0.40 -5.49
CA ILE A 3 -6.40 0.69 -4.61
C ILE A 3 -5.84 0.42 -3.23
N VAL A 4 -5.25 1.42 -2.63
CA VAL A 4 -4.71 1.30 -1.28
C VAL A 4 -5.72 1.85 -0.30
N ASN A 5 -6.20 1.00 0.60
CA ASN A 5 -7.18 1.39 1.61
C ASN A 5 -6.53 1.54 2.97
N LEU A 6 -5.31 2.00 2.99
CA LEU A 6 -4.58 2.17 4.25
C LEU A 6 -5.29 3.16 5.16
N ASP A 7 -5.80 4.25 4.59
CA ASP A 7 -6.49 5.26 5.39
C ASP A 7 -7.72 4.68 6.07
N VAL A 8 -8.43 3.79 5.40
CA VAL A 8 -9.61 3.16 5.97
C VAL A 8 -9.23 2.32 7.18
N MET A 9 -8.16 1.53 7.05
CA MET A 9 -7.75 0.68 8.15
C MET A 9 -7.18 1.49 9.30
N MET A 10 -6.46 2.57 8.99
CA MET A 10 -5.97 3.44 10.06
C MET A 10 -7.13 4.04 10.83
N ALA A 11 -8.18 4.44 10.15
CA ALA A 11 -9.36 4.99 10.81
C ALA A 11 -10.04 3.93 11.66
N LYS A 12 -10.14 2.71 11.14
CA LYS A 12 -10.78 1.64 11.90
C LYS A 12 -10.01 1.32 13.18
N ARG A 13 -8.70 1.43 13.15
CA ARG A 13 -7.87 1.14 14.32
C ARG A 13 -7.58 2.39 15.13
N LYS A 14 -8.07 3.54 14.68
CA LYS A 14 -7.84 4.82 15.36
C LYS A 14 -6.36 5.08 15.55
N MET A 15 -5.59 4.79 14.51
CA MET A 15 -4.14 4.94 14.56
C MET A 15 -3.73 6.08 13.66
N SER A 16 -2.90 6.99 14.20
CA SER A 16 -2.43 8.14 13.43
C SER A 16 -1.30 7.73 12.51
N LEU A 17 -1.05 8.58 11.52
CA LEU A 17 0.03 8.34 10.59
C LEU A 17 1.38 8.32 11.29
N ASN A 18 1.56 9.21 12.28
CA ASN A 18 2.80 9.23 13.04
C ASN A 18 3.02 7.93 13.78
N THR A 19 2.00 7.44 14.44
CA THR A 19 2.12 6.20 15.20
C THR A 19 2.41 5.02 14.26
N LEU A 20 1.73 4.96 13.15
CA LEU A 20 1.95 3.89 12.20
C LEU A 20 3.35 3.95 11.62
N SER A 21 3.82 5.15 11.30
CA SER A 21 5.17 5.33 10.79
C SER A 21 6.20 4.76 11.77
N GLU A 22 6.02 5.03 13.05
CA GLU A 22 6.94 4.53 14.06
C GLU A 22 6.87 3.02 14.18
N LYS A 23 5.67 2.46 14.13
CA LYS A 23 5.53 1.02 14.27
C LYS A 23 6.07 0.25 13.08
N VAL A 24 5.93 0.82 11.91
CA VAL A 24 6.36 0.14 10.69
C VAL A 24 7.82 0.40 10.40
N GLY A 25 8.33 1.53 10.83
CA GLY A 25 9.74 1.84 10.59
C GLY A 25 10.00 2.49 9.24
N ILE A 26 9.02 3.18 8.69
CA ILE A 26 9.25 3.94 7.46
C ILE A 26 8.95 5.39 7.72
N THR A 27 9.45 6.26 6.87
CA THR A 27 9.30 7.68 7.10
C THR A 27 7.85 8.11 6.93
N LEU A 28 7.52 9.18 7.59
CA LEU A 28 6.18 9.73 7.48
C LEU A 28 5.86 10.10 6.05
N ALA A 29 6.85 10.65 5.35
CA ALA A 29 6.64 11.04 3.95
C ALA A 29 6.31 9.83 3.07
N ASN A 30 7.05 8.73 3.25
CA ASN A 30 6.80 7.54 2.45
C ASN A 30 5.46 6.91 2.80
N LEU A 31 5.10 6.91 4.06
CA LEU A 31 3.82 6.36 4.46
C LEU A 31 2.67 7.21 3.92
N SER A 32 2.87 8.52 3.88
CA SER A 32 1.87 9.41 3.31
C SER A 32 1.66 9.16 1.83
N ILE A 33 2.74 8.90 1.09
CA ILE A 33 2.64 8.60 -0.32
C ILE A 33 1.80 7.32 -0.52
N LEU A 34 2.05 6.32 0.31
CA LEU A 34 1.30 5.09 0.22
C LEU A 34 -0.17 5.32 0.59
N LYS A 35 -0.41 6.05 1.67
CA LYS A 35 -1.77 6.30 2.13
C LYS A 35 -2.59 7.03 1.09
N ASN A 36 -1.96 7.93 0.34
CA ASN A 36 -2.67 8.71 -0.66
C ASN A 36 -2.73 8.01 -2.02
N ASN A 37 -2.41 6.73 -2.05
CA ASN A 37 -2.55 5.92 -3.25
C ASN A 37 -1.64 6.39 -4.38
N LYS A 38 -0.50 6.95 -4.04
CA LYS A 38 0.45 7.46 -5.03
C LYS A 38 1.71 6.62 -5.13
N ALA A 39 1.82 5.58 -4.32
CA ALA A 39 2.97 4.71 -4.40
C ALA A 39 2.84 3.80 -5.60
N LYS A 40 3.94 3.57 -6.29
CA LYS A 40 3.92 2.66 -7.41
C LYS A 40 4.27 1.25 -6.99
N ALA A 41 4.88 1.09 -5.85
CA ALA A 41 5.35 -0.22 -5.39
C ALA A 41 5.42 -0.22 -3.88
N ILE A 42 5.39 -1.42 -3.31
CA ILE A 42 5.54 -1.57 -1.88
C ILE A 42 6.26 -2.88 -1.64
N ARG A 43 7.21 -2.88 -0.74
CA ARG A 43 7.93 -4.09 -0.40
C ARG A 43 7.08 -4.99 0.46
N PHE A 44 7.23 -6.28 0.29
CA PHE A 44 6.49 -7.23 1.10
C PHE A 44 6.82 -7.07 2.57
N SER A 45 8.05 -6.75 2.90
CA SER A 45 8.40 -6.55 4.30
C SER A 45 7.66 -5.37 4.91
N THR A 46 7.48 -4.30 4.13
CA THR A 46 6.72 -3.14 4.59
C THR A 46 5.24 -3.51 4.75
N LEU A 47 4.70 -4.23 3.79
CA LEU A 47 3.32 -4.65 3.84
C LEU A 47 3.09 -5.56 5.06
N ASP A 48 4.02 -6.46 5.32
CA ASP A 48 3.93 -7.34 6.47
C ASP A 48 3.89 -6.53 7.76
N ALA A 49 4.77 -5.55 7.88
CA ALA A 49 4.82 -4.71 9.07
C ALA A 49 3.53 -3.90 9.26
N ILE A 50 2.97 -3.42 8.16
CA ILE A 50 1.72 -2.67 8.23
C ILE A 50 0.58 -3.58 8.70
N CYS A 51 0.51 -4.78 8.17
CA CYS A 51 -0.52 -5.72 8.59
C CYS A 51 -0.39 -6.07 10.06
N LYS A 52 0.83 -6.22 10.54
CA LYS A 52 1.03 -6.49 11.95
C LYS A 52 0.62 -5.30 12.81
N ALA A 53 1.01 -4.11 12.39
CA ALA A 53 0.70 -2.91 13.18
C ALA A 53 -0.79 -2.65 13.26
N LEU A 54 -1.50 -2.91 12.18
CA LEU A 54 -2.94 -2.64 12.12
C LEU A 54 -3.77 -3.89 12.42
N ASP A 55 -3.11 -5.02 12.64
CA ASP A 55 -3.79 -6.28 12.94
C ASP A 55 -4.85 -6.55 11.88
N CYS A 56 -4.42 -6.65 10.65
CA CYS A 56 -5.32 -6.85 9.53
C CYS A 56 -4.65 -7.72 8.49
N GLU A 57 -5.38 -8.02 7.43
CA GLU A 57 -4.88 -8.84 6.34
C GLU A 57 -4.53 -7.98 5.16
N VAL A 58 -3.77 -8.52 4.23
CA VAL A 58 -3.38 -7.79 3.03
C VAL A 58 -4.60 -7.29 2.27
N GLY A 59 -5.65 -8.11 2.19
CA GLY A 59 -6.86 -7.72 1.49
C GLY A 59 -7.59 -6.54 2.12
N ASP A 60 -7.28 -6.23 3.36
CA ASP A 60 -7.86 -5.05 3.99
C ASP A 60 -7.15 -3.77 3.56
N ILE A 61 -5.92 -3.90 3.05
CA ILE A 61 -5.12 -2.75 2.68
C ILE A 61 -5.08 -2.56 1.18
N LEU A 62 -4.96 -3.65 0.42
CA LEU A 62 -4.84 -3.56 -1.03
C LEU A 62 -5.99 -4.30 -1.68
N VAL A 63 -6.67 -3.63 -2.60
CA VAL A 63 -7.75 -4.27 -3.34
C VAL A 63 -7.58 -3.96 -4.81
N PHE A 64 -8.09 -4.85 -5.63
CA PHE A 64 -8.08 -4.62 -7.07
C PHE A 64 -9.46 -4.15 -7.49
N GLU A 65 -9.49 -3.06 -8.21
CA GLU A 65 -10.72 -2.59 -8.81
C GLU A 65 -10.57 -2.61 -10.30
N LYS A 66 -11.59 -3.11 -10.97
CA LYS A 66 -11.55 -3.18 -12.41
C LYS A 66 -11.58 -1.80 -12.99
N ASP A 67 -10.68 -1.53 -13.93
CA ASP A 67 -10.64 -0.25 -14.57
C ASP A 67 -11.82 -0.13 -15.52
N LYS A 68 -12.30 1.07 -15.69
CA LYS A 68 -13.39 1.31 -16.60
C LYS A 68 -12.92 1.64 -17.99
N GLU A 69 -11.68 2.00 -18.16
CA GLU A 69 -11.19 2.40 -19.44
C GLU A 69 -10.83 1.21 -20.26
N PRO A 70 -11.12 1.19 -21.52
CA PRO A 70 -10.91 -0.01 -22.30
C PRO A 70 -9.45 -0.31 -22.60
N ASP A 71 -8.57 0.68 -22.65
CA ASP A 71 -7.23 0.35 -23.03
C ASP A 71 -6.37 0.33 -21.83
N GLN A 72 -6.50 -0.59 -20.99
CA GLN A 72 -5.73 -0.66 -19.78
C GLN A 72 -4.49 -1.45 -19.92
N ARG A 73 -4.11 -1.82 -21.14
CA ARG A 73 -2.91 -2.57 -21.27
C ARG A 73 -1.74 -1.80 -20.85
N HIS A 74 -1.83 -0.49 -20.79
CA HIS A 74 -0.70 0.29 -20.34
C HIS A 74 -0.32 -0.07 -18.94
N SER A 75 -1.22 -0.61 -18.16
CA SER A 75 -0.84 -0.90 -16.82
C SER A 75 0.13 -2.05 -16.74
N TYR A 76 0.37 -2.72 -17.84
CA TYR A 76 1.39 -3.74 -17.80
C TYR A 76 2.75 -3.15 -17.51
N GLY A 77 2.91 -1.91 -17.73
CA GLY A 77 4.17 -1.29 -17.39
C GLY A 77 4.45 -1.34 -15.92
N SER A 78 3.40 -1.41 -15.10
CA SER A 78 3.64 -1.48 -13.69
C SER A 78 4.12 -2.82 -13.26
N ILE A 79 3.99 -3.83 -14.06
CA ILE A 79 4.48 -5.13 -13.69
C ILE A 79 5.99 -5.11 -13.59
N VAL A 80 6.60 -4.26 -14.38
CA VAL A 80 8.04 -4.12 -14.31
C VAL A 80 8.45 -3.63 -12.93
N ASP A 81 7.65 -2.77 -12.35
CA ASP A 81 7.97 -2.26 -11.05
C ASP A 81 7.90 -3.34 -10.00
N LEU A 82 7.06 -4.33 -10.19
CA LEU A 82 6.97 -5.39 -9.22
C LEU A 82 8.24 -6.15 -9.09
N SER A 83 8.98 -6.30 -10.16
CA SER A 83 10.21 -7.07 -10.07
C SER A 83 11.21 -6.36 -9.18
N GLU A 84 11.12 -5.07 -9.05
CA GLU A 84 12.00 -4.37 -8.15
C GLU A 84 11.57 -4.55 -6.71
N GLU A 85 10.32 -4.87 -6.49
CA GLU A 85 9.88 -5.06 -5.16
C GLU A 85 10.33 -6.34 -4.57
N TYR A 86 10.76 -7.27 -5.40
CA TYR A 86 11.18 -8.50 -4.88
C TYR A 86 12.50 -8.47 -4.30
N ASP A 87 13.24 -7.41 -4.37
CA ASP A 87 14.43 -7.45 -3.86
C ASP A 87 14.38 -7.47 -2.53
N ARG A 88 14.00 -7.49 -1.80
CA ARG A 88 14.07 -7.60 -0.52
C ARG A 88 14.91 -8.11 0.09
#